data_d259197a0337203fe7b16dccd74687fc
#
_entry.id   d259197a0337203fe7b16dccd74687fc
#
_cell.length_a   1.000
_cell.length_b   1.000
_cell.length_c   1.000
_cell.angle_alpha   90.00
_cell.angle_beta   90.00
_cell.angle_gamma   90.00
#
_symmetry.space_group_name_H-M   'P 1'
#
loop_
_entity.id
_entity.type
_entity.pdbx_description
1 polymer ?
#
loop_
_entity_poly.entity_id
_entity_poly.type
_entity_poly.pdbx_seq_one_letter_code
_entity_poly.pdbx_strand_id
1 'polypeptide(L)'
;MDRTNFERLLKEGVFESSPKPVSVRPSTRSAENSTAPGATNLAALCPEANDRYAWTDIGNGNLFADWYENKARYVPERKRWYIYNGRVWEPDSGNLKAMELCKDLADALAVYALSIQDEKQRIAYQAHVGKWQRRNNRETILKDAASVHPVSMTEFDQDPYLFNCKNGTLDLNTRAFRPHS
;
A
#
# COMPACT_ATOMS: atom_id res chain seq x y z
N MET A 1 -37.29 3.25 -0.61
CA MET A 1 -37.28 3.42 0.86
C MET A 1 -37.80 4.81 1.16
N ASP A 2 -38.89 4.90 1.90
CA ASP A 2 -39.65 6.11 2.07
C ASP A 2 -39.00 7.00 3.15
N ARG A 3 -38.84 8.30 2.86
CA ARG A 3 -38.17 9.31 3.70
C ARG A 3 -38.80 9.42 5.09
N THR A 4 -40.07 9.07 5.21
CA THR A 4 -40.87 9.05 6.44
C THR A 4 -40.44 8.00 7.46
N ASN A 5 -39.84 6.89 7.00
CA ASN A 5 -39.39 5.82 7.90
C ASN A 5 -38.03 6.12 8.54
N PHE A 6 -37.20 6.91 7.88
CA PHE A 6 -35.91 7.35 8.41
C PHE A 6 -36.06 8.40 9.53
N GLU A 7 -37.00 9.35 9.36
CA GLU A 7 -37.26 10.37 10.37
C GLU A 7 -37.92 9.82 11.65
N ARG A 8 -38.66 8.72 11.52
CA ARG A 8 -39.25 8.02 12.68
C ARG A 8 -38.20 7.33 13.53
N LEU A 9 -37.21 6.69 12.90
CA LEU A 9 -36.10 6.00 13.59
C LEU A 9 -35.16 6.98 14.33
N LEU A 10 -35.04 8.23 13.85
CA LEU A 10 -34.30 9.30 14.54
C LEU A 10 -35.02 9.82 15.79
N LYS A 11 -36.35 9.76 15.82
CA LYS A 11 -37.16 10.22 16.95
C LYS A 11 -37.35 9.19 18.07
N GLU A 12 -37.16 7.90 17.77
CA GLU A 12 -37.37 6.80 18.73
C GLU A 12 -36.11 6.48 19.57
N GLY A 13 -35.05 7.32 19.55
CA GLY A 13 -33.95 7.26 20.53
C GLY A 13 -33.13 5.96 20.52
N VAL A 14 -33.05 5.24 19.39
CA VAL A 14 -32.31 3.98 19.30
C VAL A 14 -30.77 4.19 19.29
N PHE A 15 -30.32 5.44 19.39
CA PHE A 15 -28.89 5.82 19.38
C PHE A 15 -28.41 6.50 20.68
N GLU A 16 -28.96 6.13 21.84
CA GLU A 16 -28.38 6.57 23.11
C GLU A 16 -27.66 5.41 23.82
N SER A 17 -26.35 5.39 23.74
CA SER A 17 -25.49 5.08 24.90
C SER A 17 -24.04 5.50 24.62
N SER A 18 -23.67 6.66 25.11
CA SER A 18 -22.28 7.04 25.29
C SER A 18 -21.68 6.21 26.43
N PRO A 19 -20.54 5.53 26.23
CA PRO A 19 -19.86 4.86 27.33
C PRO A 19 -19.16 5.92 28.21
N LYS A 20 -19.34 5.79 29.53
CA LYS A 20 -18.67 6.61 30.55
C LYS A 20 -17.15 6.46 30.47
N PRO A 21 -16.36 7.51 30.82
CA PRO A 21 -14.92 7.44 30.77
C PRO A 21 -14.39 6.49 31.85
N VAL A 22 -13.69 5.44 31.42
CA VAL A 22 -12.91 4.56 32.28
C VAL A 22 -11.54 5.18 32.50
N SER A 23 -11.21 5.46 33.77
CA SER A 23 -9.90 5.89 34.21
C SER A 23 -8.84 4.83 33.88
N VAL A 24 -7.93 5.12 32.96
CA VAL A 24 -6.81 4.22 32.62
C VAL A 24 -5.54 4.76 33.27
N ARG A 25 -4.96 3.97 34.19
CA ARG A 25 -3.62 4.17 34.74
C ARG A 25 -2.58 4.03 33.61
N PRO A 26 -1.47 4.80 33.64
CA PRO A 26 -0.42 4.66 32.63
C PRO A 26 0.33 3.33 32.84
N SER A 27 0.17 2.41 31.91
CA SER A 27 1.02 1.23 31.77
C SER A 27 2.16 1.60 30.81
N THR A 28 3.38 1.45 31.29
CA THR A 28 4.62 1.53 30.51
C THR A 28 4.55 0.51 29.38
N ARG A 29 4.25 0.97 28.16
CA ARG A 29 4.37 0.15 26.97
C ARG A 29 5.77 0.33 26.40
N SER A 30 6.53 -0.75 26.47
CA SER A 30 7.65 -1.03 25.57
C SER A 30 7.24 -0.75 24.13
N ALA A 31 8.10 -0.09 23.37
CA ALA A 31 7.91 0.15 21.95
C ALA A 31 7.86 -1.20 21.23
N GLU A 32 6.68 -1.77 21.10
CA GLU A 32 6.45 -2.86 20.18
C GLU A 32 6.22 -2.25 18.80
N ASN A 33 7.15 -2.59 17.91
CA ASN A 33 7.10 -2.36 16.47
C ASN A 33 5.71 -2.76 15.96
N SER A 34 4.86 -1.80 15.67
CA SER A 34 3.61 -2.00 14.92
C SER A 34 3.98 -2.29 13.46
N THR A 35 4.35 -3.53 13.18
CA THR A 35 4.49 -4.03 11.82
C THR A 35 3.07 -4.21 11.28
N ALA A 36 2.64 -3.31 10.41
CA ALA A 36 1.43 -3.49 9.62
C ALA A 36 1.50 -4.84 8.89
N PRO A 37 0.39 -5.63 8.81
CA PRO A 37 0.38 -6.90 8.10
C PRO A 37 0.70 -6.65 6.62
N GLY A 38 1.83 -7.19 6.14
CA GLY A 38 2.28 -7.04 4.77
C GLY A 38 3.49 -6.11 4.57
N ALA A 39 4.18 -5.68 5.62
CA ALA A 39 5.44 -4.94 5.47
C ALA A 39 6.52 -5.88 4.92
N THR A 40 6.70 -5.85 3.61
CA THR A 40 7.84 -6.49 2.95
C THR A 40 9.13 -5.88 3.50
N ASN A 41 10.08 -6.71 3.93
CA ASN A 41 11.37 -6.25 4.44
C ASN A 41 12.42 -6.36 3.33
N LEU A 42 13.11 -5.26 2.98
CA LEU A 42 14.18 -5.26 1.97
C LEU A 42 15.25 -6.31 2.26
N ALA A 43 15.57 -6.53 3.53
CA ALA A 43 16.52 -7.57 3.90
C ALA A 43 16.02 -8.99 3.59
N ALA A 44 14.71 -9.22 3.59
CA ALA A 44 14.13 -10.50 3.18
C ALA A 44 14.10 -10.67 1.66
N LEU A 45 14.04 -9.58 0.89
CA LEU A 45 14.09 -9.63 -0.57
C LEU A 45 15.51 -9.78 -1.09
N CYS A 46 16.53 -9.36 -0.35
CA CYS A 46 17.95 -9.36 -0.73
C CYS A 46 18.17 -8.79 -2.14
N PRO A 47 17.75 -7.56 -2.43
CA PRO A 47 17.70 -7.05 -3.80
C PRO A 47 19.07 -6.91 -4.47
N GLU A 48 20.16 -6.91 -3.71
CA GLU A 48 21.52 -6.85 -4.23
C GLU A 48 22.03 -8.20 -4.78
N ALA A 49 21.40 -9.31 -4.38
CA ALA A 49 21.86 -10.67 -4.69
C ALA A 49 20.78 -11.59 -5.27
N ASN A 50 19.54 -11.11 -5.40
CA ASN A 50 18.42 -11.88 -5.90
C ASN A 50 18.29 -11.74 -7.42
N ASP A 51 18.35 -12.85 -8.15
CA ASP A 51 18.24 -12.85 -9.62
C ASP A 51 16.94 -12.23 -10.14
N ARG A 52 15.83 -12.33 -9.38
CA ARG A 52 14.55 -11.70 -9.72
C ARG A 52 14.66 -10.17 -9.79
N TYR A 53 15.58 -9.61 -9.00
CA TYR A 53 15.83 -8.17 -8.89
C TYR A 53 17.18 -7.80 -9.51
N ALA A 54 17.58 -8.53 -10.56
CA ALA A 54 18.79 -8.20 -11.31
C ALA A 54 18.87 -6.69 -11.60
N TRP A 55 20.09 -6.15 -11.65
CA TRP A 55 20.32 -4.70 -11.78
C TRP A 55 20.05 -4.18 -13.20
N THR A 56 18.91 -4.55 -13.73
CA THR A 56 18.37 -4.21 -15.05
C THR A 56 17.02 -3.51 -14.91
N ASP A 57 16.49 -2.99 -15.99
CA ASP A 57 15.17 -2.35 -16.00
C ASP A 57 14.07 -3.34 -15.59
N ILE A 58 14.13 -4.58 -16.09
CA ILE A 58 13.20 -5.66 -15.73
C ILE A 58 13.28 -5.97 -14.24
N GLY A 59 14.48 -6.19 -13.69
CA GLY A 59 14.65 -6.50 -12.28
C GLY A 59 14.23 -5.35 -11.36
N ASN A 60 14.48 -4.12 -11.78
CA ASN A 60 13.99 -2.92 -11.07
C ASN A 60 12.47 -2.83 -11.08
N GLY A 61 11.82 -3.16 -12.22
CA GLY A 61 10.37 -3.23 -12.33
C GLY A 61 9.77 -4.30 -11.40
N ASN A 62 10.38 -5.49 -11.38
CA ASN A 62 9.99 -6.57 -10.47
C ASN A 62 10.09 -6.13 -9.00
N LEU A 63 11.20 -5.51 -8.60
CA LEU A 63 11.41 -5.03 -7.24
C LEU A 63 10.37 -4.00 -6.81
N PHE A 64 10.06 -3.03 -7.68
CA PHE A 64 9.02 -2.05 -7.41
C PHE A 64 7.65 -2.71 -7.24
N ALA A 65 7.28 -3.61 -8.15
CA ALA A 65 5.99 -4.28 -8.13
C ALA A 65 5.81 -5.16 -6.89
N ASP A 66 6.83 -5.95 -6.54
CA ASP A 66 6.80 -6.83 -5.37
C ASP A 66 6.81 -6.05 -4.05
N TRP A 67 7.61 -4.96 -3.99
CA TRP A 67 7.67 -4.10 -2.81
C TRP A 67 6.35 -3.40 -2.52
N TYR A 68 5.68 -2.93 -3.56
CA TYR A 68 4.41 -2.20 -3.43
C TYR A 68 3.19 -3.02 -3.83
N GLU A 69 3.27 -4.35 -3.80
CA GLU A 69 2.16 -5.23 -4.17
C GLU A 69 0.84 -4.87 -3.48
N ASN A 70 0.87 -4.53 -2.20
CA ASN A 70 -0.31 -4.18 -1.41
C ASN A 70 -0.64 -2.67 -1.41
N LYS A 71 0.10 -1.86 -2.17
CA LYS A 71 -0.06 -0.40 -2.17
C LYS A 71 -0.25 0.21 -3.56
N ALA A 72 0.31 -0.40 -4.59
CA ALA A 72 0.23 0.09 -5.96
C ALA A 72 -0.11 -1.06 -6.90
N ARG A 73 -1.15 -0.90 -7.71
CA ARG A 73 -1.60 -1.87 -8.71
C ARG A 73 -1.79 -1.19 -10.05
N TYR A 74 -1.35 -1.84 -11.11
CA TYR A 74 -1.60 -1.35 -12.46
C TYR A 74 -2.85 -1.99 -13.05
N VAL A 75 -3.74 -1.16 -13.62
CA VAL A 75 -4.98 -1.59 -14.26
C VAL A 75 -4.86 -1.38 -15.76
N PRO A 76 -4.64 -2.45 -16.56
CA PRO A 76 -4.42 -2.36 -18.00
C PRO A 76 -5.58 -1.73 -18.77
N GLU A 77 -6.83 -2.04 -18.40
CA GLU A 77 -8.05 -1.51 -19.04
C GLU A 77 -8.16 0.01 -18.92
N ARG A 78 -7.60 0.57 -17.85
CA ARG A 78 -7.57 2.01 -17.57
C ARG A 78 -6.23 2.66 -17.90
N LYS A 79 -5.22 1.84 -18.25
CA LYS A 79 -3.85 2.27 -18.57
C LYS A 79 -3.25 3.18 -17.49
N ARG A 80 -3.47 2.85 -16.20
CA ARG A 80 -3.02 3.67 -15.06
C ARG A 80 -2.80 2.86 -13.81
N TRP A 81 -2.00 3.43 -12.92
CA TRP A 81 -1.82 2.92 -11.57
C TRP A 81 -3.02 3.26 -10.69
N TYR A 82 -3.28 2.39 -9.73
CA TYR A 82 -4.19 2.61 -8.61
C TYR A 82 -3.38 2.48 -7.32
N ILE A 83 -3.55 3.46 -6.44
CA ILE A 83 -2.80 3.53 -5.18
C ILE A 83 -3.76 3.38 -4.02
N TYR A 84 -3.45 2.46 -3.12
CA TYR A 84 -4.23 2.26 -1.89
C TYR A 84 -3.90 3.36 -0.89
N ASN A 85 -4.91 4.10 -0.45
CA ASN A 85 -4.77 5.22 0.49
C ASN A 85 -4.99 4.82 1.97
N GLY A 86 -5.08 3.50 2.25
CA GLY A 86 -5.44 2.97 3.56
C GLY A 86 -6.94 2.67 3.73
N ARG A 87 -7.77 3.00 2.71
CA ARG A 87 -9.21 2.78 2.72
C ARG A 87 -9.74 2.25 1.39
N VAL A 88 -9.33 2.87 0.32
CA VAL A 88 -9.78 2.54 -1.04
C VAL A 88 -8.62 2.64 -2.02
N TRP A 89 -8.76 1.99 -3.15
CA TRP A 89 -7.88 2.12 -4.30
C TRP A 89 -8.27 3.34 -5.11
N GLU A 90 -7.37 4.31 -5.23
CA GLU A 90 -7.60 5.55 -5.99
C GLU A 90 -6.82 5.53 -7.30
N PRO A 91 -7.44 5.95 -8.42
CA PRO A 91 -6.73 6.10 -9.68
C PRO A 91 -5.65 7.18 -9.57
N ASP A 92 -4.45 6.87 -10.02
CA ASP A 92 -3.32 7.80 -10.04
C ASP A 92 -3.28 8.57 -11.35
N SER A 93 -3.59 9.85 -11.30
CA SER A 93 -3.56 10.73 -12.47
C SER A 93 -2.12 11.06 -12.84
N GLY A 94 -1.72 10.71 -14.08
CA GLY A 94 -0.38 10.99 -14.59
C GLY A 94 0.75 10.21 -13.92
N ASN A 95 0.41 9.13 -13.20
CA ASN A 95 1.36 8.30 -12.44
C ASN A 95 2.18 9.08 -11.40
N LEU A 96 1.62 10.17 -10.86
CA LEU A 96 2.35 11.05 -9.94
C LEU A 96 2.63 10.37 -8.61
N LYS A 97 1.61 9.69 -8.03
CA LYS A 97 1.77 8.96 -6.77
C LYS A 97 2.71 7.76 -6.94
N ALA A 98 2.58 7.00 -8.05
CA ALA A 98 3.49 5.89 -8.35
C ALA A 98 4.93 6.38 -8.52
N MET A 99 5.14 7.56 -9.12
CA MET A 99 6.46 8.19 -9.26
C MET A 99 7.05 8.58 -7.90
N GLU A 100 6.24 9.08 -6.95
CA GLU A 100 6.69 9.35 -5.57
C GLU A 100 7.05 8.04 -4.85
N LEU A 101 6.23 7.00 -4.96
CA LEU A 101 6.58 5.68 -4.40
C LEU A 101 7.91 5.14 -4.95
N CYS A 102 8.21 5.41 -6.23
CA CYS A 102 9.49 5.02 -6.82
C CYS A 102 10.67 5.79 -6.22
N LYS A 103 10.48 7.07 -5.82
CA LYS A 103 11.49 7.84 -5.08
C LYS A 103 11.67 7.30 -3.67
N ASP A 104 10.56 7.04 -2.95
CA ASP A 104 10.59 6.49 -1.59
C ASP A 104 11.35 5.16 -1.56
N LEU A 105 11.13 4.29 -2.57
CA LEU A 105 11.87 3.05 -2.68
C LEU A 105 13.36 3.28 -2.97
N ALA A 106 13.69 4.22 -3.85
CA ALA A 106 15.09 4.55 -4.14
C ALA A 106 15.83 5.00 -2.88
N ASP A 107 15.19 5.81 -2.04
CA ASP A 107 15.76 6.26 -0.77
C ASP A 107 15.89 5.09 0.23
N ALA A 108 14.87 4.22 0.32
CA ALA A 108 14.94 3.02 1.15
C ALA A 108 16.06 2.07 0.71
N LEU A 109 16.26 1.88 -0.61
CA LEU A 109 17.34 1.07 -1.17
C LEU A 109 18.72 1.69 -0.89
N ALA A 110 18.84 3.01 -0.92
CA ALA A 110 20.08 3.70 -0.58
C ALA A 110 20.48 3.48 0.89
N VAL A 111 19.49 3.52 1.80
CA VAL A 111 19.70 3.19 3.22
C VAL A 111 20.01 1.70 3.39
N TYR A 112 19.26 0.83 2.71
CA TYR A 112 19.51 -0.63 2.74
C TYR A 112 20.92 -0.98 2.29
N ALA A 113 21.43 -0.31 1.25
CA ALA A 113 22.78 -0.56 0.72
C ALA A 113 23.88 -0.41 1.79
N LEU A 114 23.66 0.39 2.84
CA LEU A 114 24.61 0.55 3.94
C LEU A 114 24.75 -0.72 4.79
N SER A 115 23.77 -1.63 4.77
CA SER A 115 23.79 -2.88 5.50
C SER A 115 24.59 -4.00 4.79
N ILE A 116 24.94 -3.81 3.51
CA ILE A 116 25.72 -4.78 2.72
C ILE A 116 27.14 -4.85 3.26
N GLN A 117 27.57 -6.06 3.69
CA GLN A 117 28.84 -6.28 4.36
C GLN A 117 30.03 -6.19 3.41
N ASP A 118 29.91 -6.76 2.21
CA ASP A 118 30.96 -6.67 1.20
C ASP A 118 31.06 -5.27 0.63
N GLU A 119 32.22 -4.65 0.80
CA GLU A 119 32.46 -3.26 0.40
C GLU A 119 32.32 -3.05 -1.12
N LYS A 120 32.84 -3.99 -1.91
CA LYS A 120 32.77 -3.87 -3.38
C LYS A 120 31.33 -3.98 -3.86
N GLN A 121 30.59 -4.94 -3.32
CA GLN A 121 29.18 -5.13 -3.65
C GLN A 121 28.37 -3.90 -3.18
N ARG A 122 28.61 -3.40 -1.97
CA ARG A 122 27.95 -2.19 -1.46
C ARG A 122 28.14 -0.99 -2.37
N ILE A 123 29.39 -0.67 -2.78
CA ILE A 123 29.71 0.43 -3.68
C ILE A 123 29.02 0.25 -5.04
N ALA A 124 29.07 -0.96 -5.59
CA ALA A 124 28.45 -1.26 -6.87
C ALA A 124 26.93 -1.13 -6.80
N TYR A 125 26.30 -1.62 -5.70
CA TYR A 125 24.86 -1.52 -5.47
C TYR A 125 24.42 -0.06 -5.27
N GLN A 126 25.17 0.73 -4.50
CA GLN A 126 24.91 2.17 -4.35
C GLN A 126 24.95 2.91 -5.70
N ALA A 127 25.92 2.58 -6.55
CA ALA A 127 25.99 3.16 -7.88
C ALA A 127 24.80 2.75 -8.76
N HIS A 128 24.30 1.51 -8.61
CA HIS A 128 23.09 1.05 -9.27
C HIS A 128 21.86 1.81 -8.76
N VAL A 129 21.63 1.87 -7.45
CA VAL A 129 20.50 2.58 -6.82
C VAL A 129 20.52 4.08 -7.18
N GLY A 130 21.69 4.70 -7.28
CA GLY A 130 21.85 6.08 -7.71
C GLY A 130 21.24 6.38 -9.08
N LYS A 131 21.09 5.38 -9.96
CA LYS A 131 20.41 5.55 -11.26
C LYS A 131 18.91 5.80 -11.11
N TRP A 132 18.28 5.32 -10.05
CA TRP A 132 16.85 5.53 -9.75
C TRP A 132 16.52 7.01 -9.48
N GLN A 133 17.50 7.82 -9.13
CA GLN A 133 17.31 9.27 -8.98
C GLN A 133 17.01 9.98 -10.31
N ARG A 134 17.28 9.34 -11.45
CA ARG A 134 16.99 9.91 -12.78
C ARG A 134 15.53 9.63 -13.15
N ARG A 135 14.83 10.68 -13.59
CA ARG A 135 13.40 10.60 -13.96
C ARG A 135 13.14 9.52 -15.01
N ASN A 136 13.93 9.49 -16.08
CA ASN A 136 13.74 8.52 -17.18
C ASN A 136 13.83 7.08 -16.69
N ASN A 137 14.74 6.80 -15.75
CA ASN A 137 14.87 5.44 -15.19
C ASN A 137 13.63 5.08 -14.36
N ARG A 138 13.09 6.00 -13.56
CA ARG A 138 11.84 5.74 -12.82
C ARG A 138 10.64 5.53 -13.75
N GLU A 139 10.55 6.27 -14.85
CA GLU A 139 9.51 6.07 -15.88
C GLU A 139 9.63 4.66 -16.51
N THR A 140 10.85 4.20 -16.77
CA THR A 140 11.11 2.83 -17.27
C THR A 140 10.73 1.79 -16.23
N ILE A 141 11.15 1.96 -14.98
CA ILE A 141 10.79 1.07 -13.87
C ILE A 141 9.27 0.91 -13.75
N LEU A 142 8.52 2.01 -13.79
CA LEU A 142 7.05 1.96 -13.70
C LEU A 142 6.40 1.27 -14.90
N LYS A 143 6.99 1.40 -16.11
CA LYS A 143 6.49 0.68 -17.30
C LYS A 143 6.71 -0.82 -17.18
N ASP A 144 7.88 -1.25 -16.74
CA ASP A 144 8.17 -2.67 -16.55
C ASP A 144 7.36 -3.25 -15.39
N ALA A 145 7.26 -2.55 -14.27
CA ALA A 145 6.48 -2.94 -13.11
C ALA A 145 4.97 -3.13 -13.42
N ALA A 146 4.44 -2.39 -14.39
CA ALA A 146 3.02 -2.46 -14.77
C ALA A 146 2.59 -3.85 -15.27
N SER A 147 3.53 -4.66 -15.76
CA SER A 147 3.27 -6.01 -16.27
C SER A 147 3.45 -7.12 -15.22
N VAL A 148 3.98 -6.82 -14.04
CA VAL A 148 4.33 -7.86 -13.04
C VAL A 148 3.11 -8.33 -12.26
N HIS A 149 2.32 -7.42 -11.73
CA HIS A 149 1.09 -7.72 -10.97
C HIS A 149 -0.08 -6.87 -11.46
N PRO A 150 -0.48 -7.02 -12.76
CA PRO A 150 -1.64 -6.30 -13.27
C PRO A 150 -2.92 -6.81 -12.60
N VAL A 151 -3.86 -5.92 -12.38
CA VAL A 151 -5.16 -6.22 -11.77
C VAL A 151 -6.27 -5.74 -12.70
N SER A 152 -7.29 -6.56 -12.92
CA SER A 152 -8.48 -6.15 -13.67
C SER A 152 -9.39 -5.25 -12.83
N MET A 153 -10.13 -4.35 -13.46
CA MET A 153 -11.18 -3.58 -12.77
C MET A 153 -12.22 -4.45 -12.09
N THR A 154 -12.45 -5.66 -12.60
CA THR A 154 -13.41 -6.62 -12.01
C THR A 154 -12.91 -7.26 -10.72
N GLU A 155 -11.62 -7.13 -10.40
CA GLU A 155 -11.05 -7.63 -9.15
C GLU A 155 -11.24 -6.66 -7.98
N PHE A 156 -11.57 -5.39 -8.27
CA PHE A 156 -11.99 -4.46 -7.26
C PHE A 156 -13.50 -4.65 -6.96
N ASP A 157 -13.91 -4.46 -5.71
CA ASP A 157 -15.31 -4.52 -5.28
C ASP A 157 -16.02 -5.85 -5.63
N GLN A 158 -15.34 -6.98 -5.49
CA GLN A 158 -15.90 -8.30 -5.78
C GLN A 158 -17.01 -8.72 -4.80
N ASP A 159 -17.01 -8.20 -3.59
CA ASP A 159 -18.01 -8.53 -2.58
C ASP A 159 -19.10 -7.43 -2.52
N PRO A 160 -20.30 -7.68 -3.10
CA PRO A 160 -21.38 -6.70 -3.11
C PRO A 160 -21.99 -6.44 -1.72
N TYR A 161 -21.61 -7.25 -0.72
CA TYR A 161 -22.11 -7.11 0.65
C TYR A 161 -21.17 -6.28 1.53
N LEU A 162 -19.99 -5.92 1.06
CA LEU A 162 -19.07 -5.05 1.78
C LEU A 162 -19.26 -3.59 1.34
N PHE A 163 -19.69 -2.75 2.27
CA PHE A 163 -19.90 -1.33 2.01
C PHE A 163 -18.85 -0.49 2.75
N ASN A 164 -17.99 0.19 2.01
CA ASN A 164 -16.97 1.07 2.57
C ASN A 164 -17.54 2.42 2.98
N CYS A 165 -17.47 2.71 4.29
CA CYS A 165 -17.81 3.99 4.89
C CYS A 165 -16.53 4.81 5.18
N LYS A 166 -16.68 6.08 5.60
CA LYS A 166 -15.52 6.93 5.98
C LYS A 166 -14.70 6.38 7.15
N ASN A 167 -15.32 5.65 8.06
CA ASN A 167 -14.76 5.18 9.33
C ASN A 167 -14.62 3.66 9.44
N GLY A 168 -14.88 2.91 8.38
CA GLY A 168 -14.75 1.45 8.36
C GLY A 168 -15.57 0.80 7.26
N THR A 169 -15.64 -0.51 7.28
CA THR A 169 -16.39 -1.33 6.33
C THR A 169 -17.58 -1.99 7.03
N LEU A 170 -18.78 -1.81 6.49
CA LEU A 170 -20.00 -2.48 6.91
C LEU A 170 -20.20 -3.74 6.08
N ASP A 171 -20.28 -4.88 6.73
CA ASP A 171 -20.70 -6.14 6.12
C ASP A 171 -22.24 -6.24 6.20
N LEU A 172 -22.91 -6.20 5.04
CA LEU A 172 -24.36 -6.22 4.96
C LEU A 172 -24.96 -7.59 5.28
N ASN A 173 -24.20 -8.68 5.15
CA ASN A 173 -24.65 -10.02 5.49
C ASN A 173 -24.70 -10.23 7.01
N THR A 174 -23.60 -9.88 7.68
CA THR A 174 -23.47 -10.07 9.13
C THR A 174 -23.92 -8.86 9.93
N ARG A 175 -24.13 -7.71 9.27
CA ARG A 175 -24.37 -6.39 9.87
C ARG A 175 -23.26 -5.94 10.82
N ALA A 176 -22.08 -6.52 10.66
CA ALA A 176 -20.90 -6.17 11.45
C ALA A 176 -20.20 -4.96 10.84
N PHE A 177 -19.77 -4.03 11.69
CA PHE A 177 -18.93 -2.90 11.30
C PHE A 177 -17.49 -3.17 11.77
N ARG A 178 -16.52 -3.07 10.87
CA ARG A 178 -15.10 -3.33 11.14
C ARG A 178 -14.22 -2.21 10.59
N PRO A 179 -13.00 -2.02 11.12
CA PRO A 179 -12.01 -1.14 10.49
C PRO A 179 -11.76 -1.54 9.04
N HIS A 180 -11.25 -0.62 8.23
CA HIS A 180 -10.80 -0.93 6.88
C HIS A 180 -9.68 -1.99 6.92
N SER A 181 -9.75 -2.96 6.05
CA SER A 181 -8.78 -4.06 5.91
C SER A 181 -8.08 -3.97 4.57
#